data_f5bde07b7e16d4488d8bc4d7c27af878
#
_entry.id   f5bde07b7e16d4488d8bc4d7c27af878
#
_cell.length_a   1.000
_cell.length_b   1.000
_cell.length_c   1.000
_cell.angle_alpha   90.00
_cell.angle_beta   90.00
_cell.angle_gamma   90.00
#
_symmetry.space_group_name_H-M   'P 1'
#
loop_
_entity.id
_entity.type
_entity.pdbx_description
1 polymer ?
#
loop_
_entity_poly.entity_id
_entity_poly.type
_entity_poly.pdbx_seq_one_letter_code
_entity_poly.pdbx_strand_id
1 'polypeptide(L)'
;MLLDVAVSPDDRYVLTADRDEKIRVSWATAPHNIESFCLGHTEFVSRILVAPGHPELLLSSSGDRTLRLWEYRSGRQLHCCHLTSLQEPAEPWGDKRFAVSRITYWRQEDCVALLCDSLPVVYLFQLDAPRQQLVYRQQLPFQHRVWDVAFEEGQGLWVLQDCREEPLVLCRPVGGQWQGVPESAVVRRVSAHLRGNWAALEGCAGGDSGLSGLYKATCDNMTSYLKRKEERLQQQLERKRRRTCPPGPAGRPRR
;
A
#
# COMPACT_ATOMS: atom_id res chain seq x y z
N MET A 1 13.51 5.31 1.02
CA MET A 1 13.16 4.77 2.37
C MET A 1 12.59 3.39 2.17
N LEU A 2 13.18 2.38 2.81
CA LEU A 2 12.68 1.01 2.73
C LEU A 2 11.42 0.86 3.58
N LEU A 3 10.42 0.17 3.03
CA LEU A 3 9.12 -0.05 3.66
C LEU A 3 8.89 -1.52 4.00
N ASP A 4 9.45 -2.43 3.18
CA ASP A 4 9.32 -3.86 3.41
C ASP A 4 10.53 -4.62 2.84
N VAL A 5 10.74 -5.84 3.32
CA VAL A 5 11.83 -6.70 2.89
C VAL A 5 11.38 -8.16 2.84
N ALA A 6 11.81 -8.87 1.82
CA ALA A 6 11.64 -10.32 1.70
C ALA A 6 12.96 -10.97 1.29
N VAL A 7 13.11 -12.25 1.63
CA VAL A 7 14.24 -13.07 1.21
C VAL A 7 13.69 -14.18 0.30
N SER A 8 14.40 -14.47 -0.79
CA SER A 8 14.01 -15.59 -1.66
C SER A 8 14.15 -16.92 -0.92
N PRO A 9 13.30 -17.93 -1.21
CA PRO A 9 13.34 -19.22 -0.50
C PRO A 9 14.65 -20.00 -0.64
N ASP A 10 15.48 -19.66 -1.60
CA ASP A 10 16.82 -20.22 -1.82
C ASP A 10 17.94 -19.41 -1.15
N ASP A 11 17.59 -18.41 -0.33
CA ASP A 11 18.50 -17.48 0.38
C ASP A 11 19.48 -16.73 -0.52
N ARG A 12 19.23 -16.68 -1.84
CA ARG A 12 20.14 -16.04 -2.81
C ARG A 12 19.88 -14.56 -2.99
N TYR A 13 18.66 -14.13 -2.79
CA TYR A 13 18.24 -12.75 -3.06
C TYR A 13 17.56 -12.11 -1.86
N VAL A 14 17.84 -10.82 -1.69
CA VAL A 14 17.09 -9.92 -0.80
C VAL A 14 16.29 -8.96 -1.67
N LEU A 15 14.99 -8.93 -1.45
CA LEU A 15 14.06 -8.07 -2.15
C LEU A 15 13.64 -6.94 -1.21
N THR A 16 13.72 -5.71 -1.67
CA THR A 16 13.40 -4.53 -0.84
C THR A 16 12.37 -3.66 -1.55
N ALA A 17 11.31 -3.31 -0.81
CA ALA A 17 10.29 -2.38 -1.26
C ALA A 17 10.63 -0.95 -0.82
N ASP A 18 10.49 0.01 -1.72
CA ASP A 18 10.91 1.39 -1.49
C ASP A 18 9.72 2.37 -1.60
N ARG A 19 9.84 3.47 -0.87
CA ARG A 19 8.96 4.63 -1.03
C ARG A 19 9.01 5.21 -2.45
N ASP A 20 10.12 5.04 -3.16
CA ASP A 20 10.34 5.56 -4.52
C ASP A 20 9.84 4.59 -5.60
N GLU A 21 8.74 3.83 -5.32
CA GLU A 21 7.98 3.02 -6.29
C GLU A 21 8.70 1.78 -6.82
N LYS A 22 9.85 1.45 -6.26
CA LYS A 22 10.73 0.39 -6.77
C LYS A 22 10.77 -0.80 -5.84
N ILE A 23 10.89 -1.97 -6.45
CA ILE A 23 11.34 -3.15 -5.74
C ILE A 23 12.72 -3.48 -6.31
N ARG A 24 13.69 -3.59 -5.43
CA ARG A 24 15.06 -3.96 -5.79
C ARG A 24 15.31 -5.39 -5.39
N VAL A 25 15.87 -6.16 -6.30
CA VAL A 25 16.33 -7.53 -6.07
C VAL A 25 17.86 -7.52 -6.05
N SER A 26 18.45 -7.86 -4.92
CA SER A 26 19.91 -7.85 -4.71
C SER A 26 20.39 -9.23 -4.30
N TRP A 27 21.64 -9.54 -4.60
CA TRP A 27 22.28 -10.76 -4.11
C TRP A 27 22.43 -10.72 -2.58
N ALA A 28 21.98 -11.74 -1.86
CA ALA A 28 22.04 -11.77 -0.41
C ALA A 28 23.49 -11.75 0.13
N THR A 29 24.41 -12.41 -0.58
CA THR A 29 25.83 -12.46 -0.22
C THR A 29 26.60 -11.20 -0.62
N ALA A 30 26.07 -10.39 -1.52
CA ALA A 30 26.67 -9.15 -2.03
C ALA A 30 25.56 -8.11 -2.32
N PRO A 31 24.95 -7.51 -1.29
CA PRO A 31 23.74 -6.67 -1.46
C PRO A 31 23.92 -5.41 -2.33
N HIS A 32 25.17 -5.02 -2.59
CA HIS A 32 25.49 -3.95 -3.53
C HIS A 32 25.32 -4.38 -5.00
N ASN A 33 25.29 -5.69 -5.27
CA ASN A 33 25.03 -6.23 -6.59
C ASN A 33 23.52 -6.40 -6.79
N ILE A 34 22.98 -5.63 -7.71
CA ILE A 34 21.56 -5.65 -8.06
C ILE A 34 21.37 -6.63 -9.20
N GLU A 35 20.46 -7.60 -9.03
CA GLU A 35 20.07 -8.53 -10.07
C GLU A 35 19.05 -7.88 -10.99
N SER A 36 18.01 -7.29 -10.41
CA SER A 36 16.92 -6.69 -11.16
C SER A 36 16.18 -5.62 -10.37
N PHE A 37 15.30 -4.90 -11.06
CA PHE A 37 14.30 -4.03 -10.48
C PHE A 37 12.92 -4.43 -11.02
N CYS A 38 11.91 -4.54 -10.12
CA CYS A 38 10.52 -4.57 -10.53
C CYS A 38 10.01 -3.13 -10.57
N LEU A 39 9.80 -2.61 -11.76
CA LEU A 39 9.41 -1.23 -12.03
C LEU A 39 7.99 -1.20 -12.61
N GLY A 40 7.14 -0.29 -12.12
CA GLY A 40 5.78 -0.12 -12.65
C GLY A 40 4.79 0.47 -11.65
N HIS A 41 5.01 0.33 -10.34
CA HIS A 41 4.23 1.06 -9.36
C HIS A 41 4.42 2.58 -9.54
N THR A 42 3.39 3.36 -9.22
CA THR A 42 3.39 4.82 -9.36
C THR A 42 3.33 5.56 -8.03
N GLU A 43 3.24 4.81 -6.94
CA GLU A 43 3.32 5.25 -5.56
C GLU A 43 4.18 4.27 -4.76
N PHE A 44 4.44 4.58 -3.50
CA PHE A 44 5.26 3.75 -2.62
C PHE A 44 4.81 2.28 -2.60
N VAL A 45 5.76 1.36 -2.56
CA VAL A 45 5.47 -0.09 -2.44
C VAL A 45 5.32 -0.42 -0.96
N SER A 46 4.09 -0.72 -0.54
CA SER A 46 3.77 -0.91 0.88
C SER A 46 4.15 -2.27 1.43
N ARG A 47 3.93 -3.35 0.64
CA ARG A 47 4.23 -4.73 1.04
C ARG A 47 4.72 -5.55 -0.14
N ILE A 48 5.57 -6.52 0.16
CA ILE A 48 6.05 -7.53 -0.78
C ILE A 48 6.00 -8.92 -0.15
N LEU A 49 5.72 -9.94 -0.95
CA LEU A 49 5.69 -11.33 -0.52
C LEU A 49 6.14 -12.23 -1.66
N VAL A 50 7.19 -13.02 -1.44
CA VAL A 50 7.53 -14.14 -2.34
C VAL A 50 6.51 -15.24 -2.09
N ALA A 51 5.86 -15.73 -3.15
CA ALA A 51 4.82 -16.75 -3.03
C ALA A 51 5.41 -18.07 -2.53
N PRO A 52 5.01 -18.59 -1.35
CA PRO A 52 5.66 -19.76 -0.75
C PRO A 52 5.57 -21.03 -1.57
N GLY A 53 4.56 -21.17 -2.43
CA GLY A 53 4.39 -22.29 -3.37
C GLY A 53 5.11 -22.09 -4.70
N HIS A 54 5.50 -20.87 -5.03
CA HIS A 54 6.05 -20.45 -6.32
C HIS A 54 7.24 -19.52 -6.11
N PRO A 55 8.43 -20.08 -5.83
CA PRO A 55 9.59 -19.31 -5.35
C PRO A 55 10.14 -18.29 -6.35
N GLU A 56 9.71 -18.33 -7.60
CA GLU A 56 10.05 -17.37 -8.66
C GLU A 56 9.10 -16.16 -8.71
N LEU A 57 7.94 -16.25 -8.02
CA LEU A 57 6.88 -15.25 -8.09
C LEU A 57 6.90 -14.34 -6.87
N LEU A 58 6.77 -13.04 -7.12
CA LEU A 58 6.65 -12.00 -6.11
C LEU A 58 5.32 -11.30 -6.24
N LEU A 59 4.63 -11.13 -5.12
CA LEU A 59 3.48 -10.26 -4.96
C LEU A 59 3.94 -8.91 -4.39
N SER A 60 3.39 -7.83 -4.90
CA SER A 60 3.62 -6.50 -4.33
C SER A 60 2.35 -5.67 -4.31
N SER A 61 2.20 -4.85 -3.30
CA SER A 61 1.15 -3.86 -3.18
C SER A 61 1.70 -2.46 -2.99
N SER A 62 0.93 -1.46 -3.39
CA SER A 62 1.37 -0.07 -3.41
C SER A 62 0.24 0.89 -3.03
N GLY A 63 0.62 2.11 -2.63
CA GLY A 63 -0.27 3.24 -2.50
C GLY A 63 -0.99 3.62 -3.80
N ASP A 64 -0.54 3.12 -4.97
CA ASP A 64 -1.24 3.26 -6.25
C ASP A 64 -2.51 2.39 -6.36
N ARG A 65 -2.86 1.68 -5.28
CA ARG A 65 -4.05 0.82 -5.17
C ARG A 65 -4.02 -0.36 -6.13
N THR A 66 -2.82 -0.84 -6.47
CA THR A 66 -2.64 -2.05 -7.27
C THR A 66 -1.97 -3.17 -6.47
N LEU A 67 -2.37 -4.40 -6.79
CA LEU A 67 -1.66 -5.63 -6.45
C LEU A 67 -1.02 -6.14 -7.72
N ARG A 68 0.29 -6.38 -7.70
CA ARG A 68 1.04 -6.83 -8.87
C ARG A 68 1.73 -8.16 -8.61
N LEU A 69 1.84 -8.94 -9.68
CA LEU A 69 2.57 -10.19 -9.74
C LEU A 69 3.79 -10.01 -10.65
N TRP A 70 4.94 -10.47 -10.18
CA TRP A 70 6.22 -10.33 -10.86
C TRP A 70 6.96 -11.67 -10.95
N GLU A 71 7.70 -11.84 -12.00
CA GLU A 71 8.85 -12.73 -12.03
C GLU A 71 10.07 -11.87 -11.61
N TYR A 72 10.43 -11.95 -10.31
CA TYR A 72 11.31 -10.95 -9.71
C TYR A 72 12.76 -11.01 -10.19
N ARG A 73 13.24 -12.18 -10.65
CA ARG A 73 14.63 -12.30 -11.16
C ARG A 73 14.85 -11.49 -12.41
N SER A 74 13.89 -11.46 -13.32
CA SER A 74 13.96 -10.62 -14.54
C SER A 74 13.39 -9.22 -14.31
N GLY A 75 12.65 -9.00 -13.22
CA GLY A 75 11.90 -7.78 -12.97
C GLY A 75 10.63 -7.64 -13.81
N ARG A 76 10.22 -8.71 -14.52
CA ARG A 76 9.08 -8.69 -15.43
C ARG A 76 7.77 -8.70 -14.66
N GLN A 77 6.90 -7.72 -14.95
CA GLN A 77 5.53 -7.74 -14.48
C GLN A 77 4.73 -8.78 -15.26
N LEU A 78 4.05 -9.66 -14.53
CA LEU A 78 3.20 -10.72 -15.08
C LEU A 78 1.74 -10.31 -15.08
N HIS A 79 1.26 -9.73 -13.98
CA HIS A 79 -0.13 -9.32 -13.82
C HIS A 79 -0.26 -8.06 -12.96
N CYS A 80 -1.37 -7.33 -13.14
CA CYS A 80 -1.72 -6.16 -12.35
C CYS A 80 -3.23 -6.16 -12.08
N CYS A 81 -3.61 -6.12 -10.81
CA CYS A 81 -4.99 -5.96 -10.35
C CYS A 81 -5.18 -4.57 -9.74
N HIS A 82 -6.19 -3.85 -10.22
CA HIS A 82 -6.62 -2.58 -9.62
C HIS A 82 -7.65 -2.85 -8.52
N LEU A 83 -7.33 -2.56 -7.28
CA LEU A 83 -8.21 -2.82 -6.14
C LEU A 83 -9.47 -1.93 -6.16
N THR A 84 -9.39 -0.77 -6.80
CA THR A 84 -10.53 0.15 -6.97
C THR A 84 -11.61 -0.40 -7.89
N SER A 85 -11.27 -1.27 -8.84
CA SER A 85 -12.24 -1.89 -9.75
C SER A 85 -13.00 -3.06 -9.12
N LEU A 86 -12.62 -3.49 -7.93
CA LEU A 86 -13.24 -4.60 -7.21
C LEU A 86 -14.38 -4.17 -6.29
N GLN A 87 -14.53 -2.87 -6.09
CA GLN A 87 -15.60 -2.32 -5.24
C GLN A 87 -16.91 -2.33 -6.01
N GLU A 88 -17.96 -2.90 -5.41
CA GLU A 88 -19.31 -2.72 -5.92
C GLU A 88 -19.70 -1.24 -5.79
N PRO A 89 -20.52 -0.69 -6.72
CA PRO A 89 -20.81 0.74 -6.81
C PRO A 89 -21.59 1.33 -5.62
N ALA A 90 -21.87 0.55 -4.57
CA ALA A 90 -22.77 0.93 -3.49
C ALA A 90 -22.19 1.85 -2.41
N GLU A 91 -20.86 1.97 -2.30
CA GLU A 91 -20.24 2.87 -1.32
C GLU A 91 -19.23 3.78 -2.02
N PRO A 92 -19.48 5.08 -2.06
CA PRO A 92 -18.49 6.03 -2.55
C PRO A 92 -17.40 6.18 -1.48
N TRP A 93 -16.46 5.24 -1.44
CA TRP A 93 -15.24 5.42 -0.63
C TRP A 93 -14.43 6.64 -1.11
N GLY A 94 -14.98 7.38 -2.06
CA GLY A 94 -14.48 8.65 -2.54
C GLY A 94 -13.00 8.57 -2.93
N ASP A 95 -12.33 9.69 -2.89
CA ASP A 95 -10.88 9.83 -3.04
C ASP A 95 -10.07 9.33 -1.82
N LYS A 96 -10.65 8.49 -0.94
CA LYS A 96 -9.93 7.96 0.22
C LYS A 96 -8.72 7.18 -0.25
N ARG A 97 -7.55 7.70 0.09
CA ARG A 97 -6.29 7.02 -0.11
C ARG A 97 -6.23 5.85 0.86
N PHE A 98 -6.06 4.65 0.34
CA PHE A 98 -5.82 3.45 1.13
C PHE A 98 -4.65 2.69 0.52
N ALA A 99 -3.91 2.02 1.36
CA ALA A 99 -2.82 1.15 0.94
C ALA A 99 -2.96 -0.21 1.62
N VAL A 100 -2.44 -1.23 0.98
CA VAL A 100 -2.40 -2.57 1.59
C VAL A 100 -1.37 -2.55 2.72
N SER A 101 -1.82 -2.87 3.92
CA SER A 101 -0.98 -2.95 5.11
C SER A 101 -0.44 -4.36 5.39
N ARG A 102 -1.10 -5.38 4.86
CA ARG A 102 -0.71 -6.77 5.01
C ARG A 102 -1.03 -7.58 3.75
N ILE A 103 -0.10 -8.46 3.36
CA ILE A 103 -0.32 -9.55 2.41
C ILE A 103 -0.05 -10.85 3.15
N THR A 104 -0.96 -11.81 3.09
CA THR A 104 -0.76 -13.15 3.60
C THR A 104 -1.18 -14.18 2.57
N TYR A 105 -0.60 -15.37 2.63
CA TYR A 105 -0.71 -16.39 1.60
C TYR A 105 -1.00 -17.76 2.22
N TRP A 106 -1.95 -18.47 1.64
CA TRP A 106 -2.31 -19.82 2.03
C TRP A 106 -1.83 -20.81 0.96
N ARG A 107 -0.85 -21.60 1.35
CA ARG A 107 -0.13 -22.50 0.45
C ARG A 107 -0.99 -23.62 -0.13
N GLN A 108 -1.98 -24.11 0.63
CA GLN A 108 -2.80 -25.24 0.20
C GLN A 108 -3.66 -24.96 -1.01
N GLU A 109 -4.13 -23.72 -1.17
CA GLU A 109 -5.03 -23.32 -2.25
C GLU A 109 -4.50 -22.12 -3.04
N ASP A 110 -3.22 -21.76 -2.90
CA ASP A 110 -2.64 -20.57 -3.52
C ASP A 110 -3.50 -19.29 -3.30
N CYS A 111 -4.14 -19.21 -2.12
CA CYS A 111 -5.03 -18.11 -1.79
C CYS A 111 -4.23 -16.97 -1.15
N VAL A 112 -4.49 -15.76 -1.61
CA VAL A 112 -3.86 -14.52 -1.12
C VAL A 112 -4.91 -13.67 -0.43
N ALA A 113 -4.65 -13.27 0.82
CA ALA A 113 -5.49 -12.30 1.51
C ALA A 113 -4.76 -10.96 1.68
N LEU A 114 -5.47 -9.87 1.39
CA LEU A 114 -4.98 -8.50 1.53
C LEU A 114 -5.79 -7.77 2.58
N LEU A 115 -5.10 -7.18 3.53
CA LEU A 115 -5.67 -6.20 4.45
C LEU A 115 -5.30 -4.81 3.97
N CYS A 116 -6.29 -3.95 3.79
CA CYS A 116 -6.10 -2.55 3.44
C CYS A 116 -6.18 -1.67 4.70
N ASP A 117 -5.28 -0.71 4.78
CA ASP A 117 -5.32 0.29 5.84
C ASP A 117 -6.61 1.12 5.77
N SER A 118 -7.20 1.41 6.93
CA SER A 118 -8.42 2.21 7.06
C SER A 118 -9.70 1.62 6.45
N LEU A 119 -9.66 0.39 5.93
CA LEU A 119 -10.85 -0.29 5.42
C LEU A 119 -11.15 -1.55 6.25
N PRO A 120 -12.39 -1.73 6.74
CA PRO A 120 -12.78 -2.93 7.47
C PRO A 120 -13.13 -4.08 6.50
N VAL A 121 -12.24 -4.33 5.54
CA VAL A 121 -12.44 -5.31 4.46
C VAL A 121 -11.15 -6.08 4.22
N VAL A 122 -11.27 -7.38 4.04
CA VAL A 122 -10.18 -8.25 3.57
C VAL A 122 -10.52 -8.72 2.16
N TYR A 123 -9.61 -8.51 1.21
CA TYR A 123 -9.75 -8.97 -0.17
C TYR A 123 -9.07 -10.31 -0.35
N LEU A 124 -9.75 -11.23 -1.02
CA LEU A 124 -9.25 -12.57 -1.30
C LEU A 124 -9.03 -12.76 -2.80
N PHE A 125 -7.85 -13.26 -3.13
CA PHE A 125 -7.43 -13.60 -4.50
C PHE A 125 -6.95 -15.02 -4.56
N GLN A 126 -6.98 -15.59 -5.75
CA GLN A 126 -6.34 -16.85 -6.11
C GLN A 126 -5.15 -16.56 -7.01
N LEU A 127 -3.99 -17.11 -6.69
CA LEU A 127 -2.86 -17.13 -7.62
C LEU A 127 -3.04 -18.30 -8.59
N ASP A 128 -3.29 -18.00 -9.86
CA ASP A 128 -3.21 -18.96 -10.96
C ASP A 128 -1.78 -18.92 -11.52
N ALA A 129 -0.91 -19.72 -10.92
CA ALA A 129 0.50 -19.73 -11.27
C ALA A 129 0.75 -20.21 -12.72
N PRO A 130 0.05 -21.25 -13.24
CA PRO A 130 0.19 -21.65 -14.65
C PRO A 130 -0.14 -20.53 -15.64
N ARG A 131 -1.15 -19.71 -15.34
CA ARG A 131 -1.52 -18.58 -16.18
C ARG A 131 -0.82 -17.28 -15.79
N GLN A 132 -0.05 -17.30 -14.71
CA GLN A 132 0.65 -16.13 -14.15
C GLN A 132 -0.31 -14.96 -13.87
N GLN A 133 -1.44 -15.26 -13.24
CA GLN A 133 -2.51 -14.31 -12.98
C GLN A 133 -2.98 -14.35 -11.53
N LEU A 134 -3.46 -13.21 -11.08
CA LEU A 134 -4.19 -13.07 -9.83
C LEU A 134 -5.68 -12.94 -10.14
N VAL A 135 -6.47 -13.85 -9.63
CA VAL A 135 -7.92 -13.88 -9.85
C VAL A 135 -8.61 -13.42 -8.57
N TYR A 136 -9.35 -12.33 -8.65
CA TYR A 136 -10.19 -11.90 -7.53
C TYR A 136 -11.26 -12.95 -7.24
N ARG A 137 -11.43 -13.25 -5.96
CA ARG A 137 -12.42 -14.24 -5.50
C ARG A 137 -13.55 -13.60 -4.73
N GLN A 138 -13.22 -12.83 -3.69
CA GLN A 138 -14.21 -12.34 -2.76
C GLN A 138 -13.65 -11.20 -1.92
N GLN A 139 -14.52 -10.37 -1.36
CA GLN A 139 -14.23 -9.50 -0.23
C GLN A 139 -14.96 -9.98 1.01
N LEU A 140 -14.30 -9.86 2.15
CA LEU A 140 -14.88 -10.15 3.47
C LEU A 140 -15.05 -8.82 4.20
N PRO A 141 -16.28 -8.30 4.33
CA PRO A 141 -16.55 -7.10 5.11
C PRO A 141 -16.60 -7.44 6.59
N PHE A 142 -16.11 -6.53 7.42
CA PHE A 142 -16.18 -6.61 8.89
C PHE A 142 -16.86 -5.36 9.44
N GLN A 143 -17.50 -5.49 10.61
CA GLN A 143 -18.14 -4.36 11.28
C GLN A 143 -17.11 -3.45 12.00
N HIS A 144 -16.00 -4.03 12.39
CA HIS A 144 -14.94 -3.35 13.13
C HIS A 144 -13.67 -3.25 12.28
N ARG A 145 -12.81 -2.30 12.63
CA ARG A 145 -11.51 -2.17 11.98
C ARG A 145 -10.71 -3.47 12.15
N VAL A 146 -10.15 -3.97 11.07
CA VAL A 146 -9.27 -5.12 11.10
C VAL A 146 -7.84 -4.63 11.35
N TRP A 147 -7.18 -5.22 12.36
CA TRP A 147 -5.81 -4.88 12.73
C TRP A 147 -4.78 -5.73 12.01
N ASP A 148 -5.04 -7.05 11.93
CA ASP A 148 -4.15 -7.97 11.24
C ASP A 148 -4.89 -9.22 10.76
N VAL A 149 -4.28 -9.90 9.79
CA VAL A 149 -4.79 -11.15 9.22
C VAL A 149 -3.66 -12.15 9.03
N ALA A 150 -3.93 -13.41 9.30
CA ALA A 150 -2.96 -14.49 9.09
C ALA A 150 -3.65 -15.78 8.68
N PHE A 151 -3.10 -16.49 7.71
CA PHE A 151 -3.49 -17.85 7.44
C PHE A 151 -2.78 -18.83 8.39
N GLU A 152 -3.52 -19.80 8.86
CA GLU A 152 -3.01 -20.96 9.57
C GLU A 152 -3.36 -22.23 8.77
N GLU A 153 -2.35 -23.07 8.52
CA GLU A 153 -2.53 -24.31 7.80
C GLU A 153 -3.53 -25.21 8.53
N GLY A 154 -4.56 -25.68 7.82
CA GLY A 154 -5.62 -26.53 8.37
C GLY A 154 -6.71 -25.81 9.17
N GLN A 155 -6.55 -24.54 9.52
CA GLN A 155 -7.57 -23.76 10.23
C GLN A 155 -8.29 -22.74 9.33
N GLY A 156 -7.59 -22.02 8.50
CA GLY A 156 -8.13 -20.98 7.63
C GLY A 156 -7.53 -19.60 7.89
N LEU A 157 -8.30 -18.56 7.67
CA LEU A 157 -7.89 -17.17 7.83
C LEU A 157 -8.35 -16.64 9.20
N TRP A 158 -7.38 -16.31 10.04
CA TRP A 158 -7.59 -15.60 11.28
C TRP A 158 -7.63 -14.10 11.02
N VAL A 159 -8.61 -13.43 11.61
CA VAL A 159 -8.81 -11.98 11.51
C VAL A 159 -8.87 -11.40 12.90
N LEU A 160 -7.94 -10.52 13.22
CA LEU A 160 -7.91 -9.76 14.47
C LEU A 160 -8.55 -8.39 14.21
N GLN A 161 -9.56 -8.04 15.03
CA GLN A 161 -10.33 -6.81 14.83
C GLN A 161 -10.41 -5.97 16.11
N ASP A 162 -10.70 -4.68 15.91
CA ASP A 162 -10.87 -3.70 16.98
C ASP A 162 -12.24 -3.85 17.66
N CYS A 163 -12.42 -5.00 18.32
CA CYS A 163 -13.62 -5.29 19.07
C CYS A 163 -13.26 -6.15 20.30
N ARG A 164 -13.45 -5.60 21.50
CA ARG A 164 -13.12 -6.32 22.73
C ARG A 164 -14.00 -7.54 22.93
N GLU A 165 -15.27 -7.46 22.54
CA GLU A 165 -16.24 -8.53 22.69
C GLU A 165 -15.93 -9.69 21.74
N GLU A 166 -15.52 -9.38 20.52
CA GLU A 166 -15.19 -10.34 19.48
C GLU A 166 -13.85 -9.99 18.79
N PRO A 167 -12.71 -10.16 19.51
CA PRO A 167 -11.42 -9.73 18.98
C PRO A 167 -10.92 -10.57 17.80
N LEU A 168 -11.36 -11.83 17.69
CA LEU A 168 -10.91 -12.77 16.68
C LEU A 168 -12.09 -13.39 15.93
N VAL A 169 -11.98 -13.40 14.62
CA VAL A 169 -12.86 -14.12 13.71
C VAL A 169 -12.02 -15.13 12.92
N LEU A 170 -12.51 -16.36 12.82
CA LEU A 170 -11.94 -17.38 11.95
C LEU A 170 -12.81 -17.52 10.71
N CYS A 171 -12.20 -17.34 9.54
CA CYS A 171 -12.88 -17.52 8.26
C CYS A 171 -12.37 -18.77 7.56
N ARG A 172 -13.29 -19.53 6.94
CA ARG A 172 -12.98 -20.76 6.18
C ARG A 172 -13.73 -20.78 4.85
N PRO A 173 -13.21 -21.50 3.85
CA PRO A 173 -13.96 -21.76 2.64
C PRO A 173 -15.07 -22.78 2.94
N VAL A 174 -16.32 -22.39 2.68
CA VAL A 174 -17.50 -23.24 2.81
C VAL A 174 -18.30 -23.12 1.51
N GLY A 175 -18.48 -24.23 0.80
CA GLY A 175 -19.19 -24.20 -0.48
C GLY A 175 -18.52 -23.33 -1.55
N GLY A 176 -17.21 -23.17 -1.50
CA GLY A 176 -16.44 -22.34 -2.46
C GLY A 176 -16.41 -20.85 -2.13
N GLN A 177 -17.03 -20.42 -1.03
CA GLN A 177 -17.00 -19.04 -0.54
C GLN A 177 -16.36 -18.98 0.85
N TRP A 178 -15.61 -17.94 1.11
CA TRP A 178 -15.04 -17.68 2.43
C TRP A 178 -16.08 -17.01 3.32
N GLN A 179 -16.23 -17.53 4.52
CA GLN A 179 -17.15 -16.98 5.51
C GLN A 179 -16.64 -17.20 6.94
N GLY A 180 -17.07 -16.32 7.84
CA GLY A 180 -16.82 -16.51 9.27
C GLY A 180 -17.50 -17.80 9.74
N VAL A 181 -16.75 -18.62 10.47
CA VAL A 181 -17.28 -19.85 11.06
C VAL A 181 -17.65 -19.61 12.51
N PRO A 182 -18.65 -20.38 13.04
CA PRO A 182 -19.02 -20.29 14.44
C PRO A 182 -17.83 -20.47 15.35
N GLU A 183 -17.84 -19.78 16.48
CA GLU A 183 -16.75 -19.75 17.43
C GLU A 183 -16.36 -21.17 17.91
N SER A 184 -15.19 -21.62 17.48
CA SER A 184 -14.62 -22.89 17.91
C SER A 184 -14.06 -22.78 19.34
N ALA A 185 -13.79 -23.93 20.00
CA ALA A 185 -13.16 -23.94 21.32
C ALA A 185 -11.80 -23.24 21.33
N VAL A 186 -11.05 -23.30 20.22
CA VAL A 186 -9.76 -22.62 20.05
C VAL A 186 -9.97 -21.10 19.96
N VAL A 187 -10.88 -20.63 19.09
CA VAL A 187 -11.20 -19.20 18.95
C VAL A 187 -11.64 -18.65 20.31
N ARG A 188 -12.54 -19.34 21.02
CA ARG A 188 -13.00 -18.93 22.36
C ARG A 188 -11.86 -18.74 23.36
N ARG A 189 -10.95 -19.72 23.41
CA ARG A 189 -9.82 -19.68 24.35
C ARG A 189 -8.88 -18.51 24.05
N VAL A 190 -8.53 -18.30 22.78
CA VAL A 190 -7.65 -17.20 22.37
C VAL A 190 -8.34 -15.85 22.56
N SER A 191 -9.62 -15.73 22.18
CA SER A 191 -10.41 -14.51 22.40
C SER A 191 -10.54 -14.17 23.90
N ALA A 192 -10.71 -15.16 24.77
CA ALA A 192 -10.75 -14.92 26.20
C ALA A 192 -9.41 -14.37 26.73
N HIS A 193 -8.28 -14.90 26.23
CA HIS A 193 -6.95 -14.39 26.58
C HIS A 193 -6.75 -12.94 26.10
N LEU A 194 -7.14 -12.62 24.88
CA LEU A 194 -7.07 -11.26 24.32
C LEU A 194 -7.94 -10.28 25.11
N ARG A 195 -9.18 -10.67 25.44
CA ARG A 195 -10.07 -9.85 26.29
C ARG A 195 -9.46 -9.53 27.66
N GLY A 196 -8.81 -10.51 28.29
CA GLY A 196 -8.14 -10.34 29.57
C GLY A 196 -6.94 -9.39 29.51
N ASN A 197 -6.30 -9.24 28.34
CA ASN A 197 -5.13 -8.41 28.13
C ASN A 197 -5.42 -7.22 27.20
N TRP A 198 -6.67 -6.85 27.01
CA TRP A 198 -7.11 -5.85 26.04
C TRP A 198 -6.43 -4.50 26.20
N ALA A 199 -6.18 -4.07 27.42
CA ALA A 199 -5.51 -2.80 27.70
C ALA A 199 -4.11 -2.68 27.07
N ALA A 200 -3.41 -3.81 26.87
CA ALA A 200 -2.12 -3.81 26.20
C ALA A 200 -2.27 -3.63 24.67
N LEU A 201 -3.41 -4.00 24.11
CA LEU A 201 -3.71 -3.87 22.68
C LEU A 201 -4.26 -2.48 22.34
N GLU A 202 -5.08 -1.88 23.20
CA GLU A 202 -5.67 -0.53 23.01
C GLU A 202 -4.61 0.54 22.74
N GLY A 203 -3.47 0.46 23.42
CA GLY A 203 -2.36 1.41 23.22
C GLY A 203 -1.61 1.24 21.90
N CYS A 204 -1.72 0.08 21.26
CA CYS A 204 -1.02 -0.24 20.00
C CYS A 204 -1.89 -0.06 18.76
N ALA A 205 -3.20 -0.12 18.92
CA ALA A 205 -4.17 -0.35 17.84
C ALA A 205 -4.81 0.92 17.27
N GLY A 206 -4.63 2.06 17.88
CA GLY A 206 -5.24 3.33 17.44
C GLY A 206 -4.37 4.20 16.55
N GLY A 207 -3.13 3.82 16.33
CA GLY A 207 -2.20 4.58 15.48
C GLY A 207 -2.59 4.51 14.01
N ASP A 208 -2.57 5.65 13.33
CA ASP A 208 -2.48 5.69 11.87
C ASP A 208 -1.31 4.77 11.46
N SER A 209 -1.50 3.90 10.48
CA SER A 209 -0.45 2.98 10.00
C SER A 209 0.80 3.70 9.49
N GLY A 210 0.79 5.02 9.44
CA GLY A 210 1.83 5.85 8.87
C GLY A 210 1.88 5.79 7.33
N LEU A 211 1.08 4.93 6.70
CA LEU A 211 1.04 4.80 5.24
C LEU A 211 0.43 6.03 4.56
N SER A 212 -0.51 6.70 5.23
CA SER A 212 -1.13 7.94 4.73
C SER A 212 -0.11 9.07 4.48
N GLY A 213 0.94 9.14 5.31
CA GLY A 213 2.02 10.12 5.18
C GLY A 213 3.05 9.81 4.09
N LEU A 214 2.99 8.61 3.47
CA LEU A 214 3.96 8.19 2.46
C LEU A 214 3.62 8.66 1.05
N TYR A 215 2.36 9.01 0.79
CA TYR A 215 1.93 9.50 -0.51
C TYR A 215 2.74 10.72 -0.93
N LYS A 216 3.03 10.80 -2.21
CA LYS A 216 3.70 11.97 -2.78
C LYS A 216 2.80 13.20 -2.62
N ALA A 217 3.35 14.25 -2.01
CA ALA A 217 2.70 15.55 -2.08
C ALA A 217 2.82 16.03 -3.54
N THR A 218 1.70 16.27 -4.19
CA THR A 218 1.65 16.97 -5.49
C THR A 218 2.03 18.43 -5.25
N CYS A 219 3.33 18.69 -5.17
CA CYS A 219 3.82 20.05 -5.16
C CYS A 219 3.82 20.56 -6.60
N ASP A 220 2.88 21.41 -6.94
CA ASP A 220 2.92 22.15 -8.20
C ASP A 220 4.00 23.22 -8.14
N ASN A 221 5.25 22.76 -8.23
CA ASN A 221 6.41 23.63 -8.28
C ASN A 221 6.46 24.45 -9.58
N MET A 222 5.79 23.98 -10.63
CA MET A 222 5.81 24.62 -11.93
C MET A 222 5.00 25.92 -11.92
N THR A 223 3.78 25.89 -11.41
CA THR A 223 2.92 27.10 -11.29
C THR A 223 3.57 28.14 -10.38
N SER A 224 4.14 27.70 -9.24
CA SER A 224 4.89 28.58 -8.34
C SER A 224 6.15 29.18 -8.98
N TYR A 225 6.83 28.42 -9.83
CA TYR A 225 8.00 28.88 -10.58
C TYR A 225 7.60 29.88 -11.66
N LEU A 226 6.58 29.57 -12.45
CA LEU A 226 6.09 30.44 -13.52
C LEU A 226 5.62 31.79 -12.97
N LYS A 227 4.85 31.79 -11.88
CA LYS A 227 4.40 32.99 -11.19
C LYS A 227 5.58 33.87 -10.75
N ARG A 228 6.59 33.29 -10.08
CA ARG A 228 7.81 34.04 -9.69
C ARG A 228 8.61 34.54 -10.86
N LYS A 229 8.65 33.80 -11.97
CA LYS A 229 9.31 34.25 -13.21
C LYS A 229 8.60 35.42 -13.83
N GLU A 230 7.29 35.40 -13.89
CA GLU A 230 6.46 36.50 -14.41
C GLU A 230 6.60 37.76 -13.57
N GLU A 231 6.54 37.65 -12.25
CA GLU A 231 6.77 38.78 -11.34
C GLU A 231 8.15 39.42 -11.54
N ARG A 232 9.21 38.63 -11.73
CA ARG A 232 10.57 39.12 -12.02
C ARG A 232 10.63 39.85 -13.37
N LEU A 233 9.97 39.31 -14.38
CA LEU A 233 9.92 39.98 -15.71
C LEU A 233 9.17 41.32 -15.66
N GLN A 234 8.05 41.39 -14.96
CA GLN A 234 7.31 42.60 -14.73
C GLN A 234 8.14 43.65 -14.00
N GLN A 235 8.82 43.29 -12.92
CA GLN A 235 9.71 44.21 -12.21
C GLN A 235 10.87 44.70 -13.08
N GLN A 236 11.43 43.87 -13.95
CA GLN A 236 12.45 44.30 -14.89
C GLN A 236 11.94 45.29 -15.93
N LEU A 237 10.73 45.08 -16.44
CA LEU A 237 10.07 45.96 -17.38
C LEU A 237 9.75 47.34 -16.75
N GLU A 238 9.27 47.34 -15.51
CA GLU A 238 9.03 48.60 -14.77
C GLU A 238 10.31 49.37 -14.50
N ARG A 239 11.40 48.66 -14.10
CA ARG A 239 12.73 49.31 -13.93
C ARG A 239 13.24 49.91 -15.24
N LYS A 240 13.05 49.24 -16.37
CA LYS A 240 13.41 49.79 -17.69
C LYS A 240 12.55 51.01 -18.04
N ARG A 241 11.24 50.98 -17.82
CA ARG A 241 10.34 52.12 -18.05
C ARG A 241 10.72 53.34 -17.22
N ARG A 242 11.05 53.16 -15.94
CA ARG A 242 11.52 54.24 -15.04
C ARG A 242 12.85 54.85 -15.50
N ARG A 243 13.71 54.09 -16.17
CA ARG A 243 15.00 54.56 -16.70
C ARG A 243 14.84 55.30 -18.04
N THR A 244 13.81 55.00 -18.79
CA THR A 244 13.57 55.60 -20.12
C THR A 244 12.65 56.83 -20.08
N CYS A 245 11.91 57.10 -18.96
CA CYS A 245 11.19 58.32 -18.73
C CYS A 245 12.10 59.32 -17.98
N PRO A 246 12.61 60.37 -18.60
CA PRO A 246 13.34 61.41 -17.87
C PRO A 246 12.37 62.10 -16.88
N PRO A 247 12.84 62.55 -15.71
CA PRO A 247 12.00 63.30 -14.78
C PRO A 247 11.57 64.60 -15.44
N GLY A 248 10.25 64.80 -15.51
CA GLY A 248 9.68 66.03 -16.02
C GLY A 248 10.25 67.26 -15.28
N PRO A 249 10.36 68.43 -15.93
CA PRO A 249 10.98 69.60 -15.32
C PRO A 249 10.22 70.00 -14.05
N ALA A 250 10.97 70.09 -12.96
CA ALA A 250 10.45 70.54 -11.66
C ALA A 250 9.91 72.00 -11.85
N GLY A 251 8.60 72.13 -11.65
CA GLY A 251 7.96 73.45 -11.67
C GLY A 251 8.59 74.35 -10.62
N ARG A 252 9.17 75.48 -11.07
CA ARG A 252 9.65 76.56 -10.19
C ARG A 252 8.44 77.14 -9.41
N PRO A 253 8.56 77.32 -8.11
CA PRO A 253 7.54 78.05 -7.38
C PRO A 253 7.56 79.52 -7.82
N ARG A 254 6.42 80.06 -8.27
CA ARG A 254 6.22 81.48 -8.48
C ARG A 254 6.19 82.17 -7.12
N ARG A 255 7.02 83.20 -6.99
CA ARG A 255 6.91 84.22 -5.94
C ARG A 255 5.65 85.08 -6.13
#